data_bcc13425cb47023f7b220c812a106c73
#
_entry.id   bcc13425cb47023f7b220c812a106c73
#
_cell.length_a   1.000
_cell.length_b   1.000
_cell.length_c   1.000
_cell.angle_alpha   90.00
_cell.angle_beta   90.00
_cell.angle_gamma   90.00
#
_symmetry.space_group_name_H-M   'P 1'
#
loop_
_entity.id
_entity.type
_entity.pdbx_description
1 polymer ?
#
loop_
_entity_poly.entity_id
_entity_poly.type
_entity_poly.pdbx_seq_one_letter_code
_entity_poly.pdbx_strand_id
1 'polypeptide(L)'
;MEEAIGRKINDYLTKPVNPAQILAACKKFLETRRITEQKITQDYLQGFTEISRRLYGFQDWSDWLDIYIKLVNWSIELDKHPELGFHQTLKDQWRECNAEFGKFFENNYESWLRGDDSSAPKLSPQIADKFLLPKLQNGRPTFFFVIDCMRLDQWLMMEELIRPYFTVQKDYYCSIVPTSTPYARNAIFAGLFPSEIQKHYPQWWSGDILGVSEHSQNAHEKQLLDALIKRKRITLKNELAYVKIIDTDYGKKVENDILRYTRNHLTAIVINAVDMIAHSRSDYPILKEIAPDESAYRSLTKSWFQHSSFLGMLKTLSQIKDINIVITTDHGSVRCMHPVKALGDRDTSTCLRFKHGKNVKTEARNAMMIKNPEAYKLPSHGMNTNYIVAKEDTYFVYPTDFNHYAQKYRDSFQHGGISLEEMILPVIILEPR
;
A
#
# COMPACT_ATOMS: atom_id res chain seq x y z
N MET A 1 -20.35 -32.60 -13.63
CA MET A 1 -21.51 -31.66 -13.45
C MET A 1 -21.54 -31.09 -12.05
N GLU A 2 -21.35 -31.87 -11.00
CA GLU A 2 -21.27 -31.37 -9.60
C GLU A 2 -20.17 -30.34 -9.36
N GLU A 3 -19.00 -30.47 -10.02
CA GLU A 3 -17.90 -29.49 -9.90
C GLU A 3 -18.17 -28.10 -10.50
N ALA A 4 -19.17 -27.98 -11.39
CA ALA A 4 -19.54 -26.71 -12.02
C ALA A 4 -20.59 -25.92 -11.22
N ILE A 5 -21.30 -26.59 -10.29
CA ILE A 5 -22.29 -25.96 -9.43
C ILE A 5 -21.59 -25.13 -8.37
N GLY A 6 -21.97 -23.87 -8.26
CA GLY A 6 -21.37 -22.90 -7.32
C GLY A 6 -20.21 -22.07 -7.87
N ARG A 7 -19.60 -22.44 -9.03
CA ARG A 7 -18.52 -21.65 -9.66
C ARG A 7 -19.02 -20.80 -10.84
N LYS A 8 -19.91 -21.35 -11.67
CA LYS A 8 -20.45 -20.66 -12.89
C LYS A 8 -21.91 -21.01 -13.17
N ILE A 9 -22.50 -21.99 -12.47
CA ILE A 9 -23.87 -22.49 -12.66
C ILE A 9 -24.55 -22.51 -11.29
N ASN A 10 -25.67 -21.80 -11.17
CA ASN A 10 -26.40 -21.69 -9.91
C ASN A 10 -27.33 -22.88 -9.65
N ASP A 11 -27.86 -23.49 -10.70
CA ASP A 11 -28.68 -24.71 -10.65
C ASP A 11 -28.73 -25.35 -12.05
N TYR A 12 -29.18 -26.61 -12.14
CA TYR A 12 -29.38 -27.30 -13.42
C TYR A 12 -30.71 -28.05 -13.41
N LEU A 13 -31.32 -28.14 -14.59
CA LEU A 13 -32.54 -28.85 -14.82
C LEU A 13 -32.33 -29.96 -15.86
N THR A 14 -32.75 -31.17 -15.58
CA THR A 14 -32.69 -32.31 -16.50
C THR A 14 -33.83 -32.30 -17.49
N LYS A 15 -33.55 -32.55 -18.77
CA LYS A 15 -34.63 -32.70 -19.78
C LYS A 15 -35.38 -34.01 -19.62
N PRO A 16 -36.70 -34.03 -19.82
CA PRO A 16 -37.56 -32.93 -20.23
C PRO A 16 -37.88 -31.96 -19.07
N VAL A 17 -37.79 -30.64 -19.35
CA VAL A 17 -37.95 -29.58 -18.37
C VAL A 17 -39.42 -29.17 -18.31
N ASN A 18 -39.98 -29.21 -17.12
CA ASN A 18 -41.33 -28.73 -16.86
C ASN A 18 -41.32 -27.22 -16.47
N PRO A 19 -42.22 -26.38 -16.95
CA PRO A 19 -42.35 -24.98 -16.55
C PRO A 19 -42.35 -24.75 -15.03
N ALA A 20 -42.96 -25.64 -14.27
CA ALA A 20 -42.97 -25.58 -12.80
C ALA A 20 -41.58 -25.76 -12.18
N GLN A 21 -40.68 -26.56 -12.78
CA GLN A 21 -39.31 -26.75 -12.32
C GLN A 21 -38.46 -25.48 -12.57
N ILE A 22 -38.66 -24.83 -13.74
CA ILE A 22 -38.02 -23.55 -14.03
C ILE A 22 -38.43 -22.49 -12.99
N LEU A 23 -39.74 -22.39 -12.74
CA LEU A 23 -40.29 -21.45 -11.79
C LEU A 23 -39.79 -21.69 -10.35
N ALA A 24 -39.66 -22.95 -9.94
CA ALA A 24 -39.12 -23.34 -8.63
C ALA A 24 -37.65 -22.98 -8.50
N ALA A 25 -36.83 -23.26 -9.53
CA ALA A 25 -35.42 -22.90 -9.56
C ALA A 25 -35.23 -21.37 -9.51
N CYS A 26 -35.99 -20.60 -10.30
CA CYS A 26 -35.99 -19.16 -10.27
C CYS A 26 -36.38 -18.59 -8.90
N LYS A 27 -37.47 -19.09 -8.29
CA LYS A 27 -37.86 -18.67 -6.95
C LYS A 27 -36.80 -18.94 -5.90
N LYS A 28 -36.26 -20.15 -5.87
CA LYS A 28 -35.15 -20.53 -4.97
C LYS A 28 -33.97 -19.60 -5.10
N PHE A 29 -33.56 -19.29 -6.36
CA PHE A 29 -32.46 -18.39 -6.62
C PHE A 29 -32.73 -16.97 -6.13
N LEU A 30 -33.90 -16.41 -6.44
CA LEU A 30 -34.32 -15.07 -6.03
C LEU A 30 -34.43 -14.95 -4.50
N GLU A 31 -35.00 -15.98 -3.82
CA GLU A 31 -35.08 -16.02 -2.36
C GLU A 31 -33.68 -16.09 -1.72
N THR A 32 -32.78 -16.95 -2.26
CA THR A 32 -31.39 -17.05 -1.78
C THR A 32 -30.68 -15.73 -1.94
N ARG A 33 -30.82 -15.07 -3.08
CA ARG A 33 -30.24 -13.75 -3.33
C ARG A 33 -30.75 -12.71 -2.34
N ARG A 34 -32.05 -12.64 -2.12
CA ARG A 34 -32.67 -11.70 -1.17
C ARG A 34 -32.20 -11.93 0.26
N ILE A 35 -32.10 -13.19 0.70
CA ILE A 35 -31.57 -13.52 2.02
C ILE A 35 -30.11 -13.10 2.16
N THR A 36 -29.30 -13.33 1.14
CA THR A 36 -27.89 -12.91 1.13
C THR A 36 -27.77 -11.39 1.22
N GLU A 37 -28.51 -10.64 0.40
CA GLU A 37 -28.53 -9.17 0.42
C GLU A 37 -28.99 -8.61 1.78
N GLN A 38 -30.01 -9.20 2.39
CA GLN A 38 -30.47 -8.81 3.72
C GLN A 38 -29.39 -9.05 4.79
N LYS A 39 -28.73 -10.19 4.73
CA LYS A 39 -27.63 -10.52 5.66
C LYS A 39 -26.47 -9.54 5.51
N ILE A 40 -26.00 -9.31 4.28
CA ILE A 40 -24.90 -8.35 4.01
C ILE A 40 -25.27 -6.96 4.52
N THR A 41 -26.53 -6.52 4.27
CA THR A 41 -27.03 -5.24 4.77
C THR A 41 -26.97 -5.16 6.30
N GLN A 42 -27.45 -6.19 7.00
CA GLN A 42 -27.44 -6.24 8.45
C GLN A 42 -26.00 -6.24 9.01
N ASP A 43 -25.12 -7.08 8.45
CA ASP A 43 -23.73 -7.19 8.86
C ASP A 43 -22.98 -5.86 8.61
N TYR A 44 -23.23 -5.19 7.47
CA TYR A 44 -22.68 -3.88 7.17
C TYR A 44 -23.11 -2.80 8.17
N LEU A 45 -24.41 -2.70 8.46
CA LEU A 45 -24.94 -1.71 9.41
C LEU A 45 -24.39 -1.94 10.82
N GLN A 46 -24.22 -3.19 11.22
CA GLN A 46 -23.57 -3.53 12.49
C GLN A 46 -22.10 -3.10 12.49
N GLY A 47 -21.35 -3.42 11.43
CA GLY A 47 -19.94 -3.03 11.28
C GLY A 47 -19.77 -1.51 11.23
N PHE A 48 -20.64 -0.81 10.50
CA PHE A 48 -20.68 0.65 10.44
C PHE A 48 -20.85 1.27 11.84
N THR A 49 -21.85 0.78 12.60
CA THR A 49 -22.11 1.25 13.96
C THR A 49 -20.94 0.98 14.91
N GLU A 50 -20.29 -0.18 14.77
CA GLU A 50 -19.13 -0.54 15.57
C GLU A 50 -17.95 0.40 15.31
N ILE A 51 -17.61 0.69 14.03
CA ILE A 51 -16.57 1.62 13.65
C ILE A 51 -16.88 3.01 14.22
N SER A 52 -18.10 3.53 13.98
CA SER A 52 -18.52 4.85 14.46
C SER A 52 -18.40 4.96 15.99
N ARG A 53 -18.83 3.91 16.74
CA ARG A 53 -18.68 3.90 18.21
C ARG A 53 -17.21 3.95 18.64
N ARG A 54 -16.33 3.25 17.95
CA ARG A 54 -14.89 3.25 18.27
C ARG A 54 -14.24 4.60 18.04
N LEU A 55 -14.67 5.37 17.04
CA LEU A 55 -14.11 6.70 16.76
C LEU A 55 -14.31 7.71 17.90
N TYR A 56 -15.31 7.52 18.76
CA TYR A 56 -15.56 8.39 19.94
C TYR A 56 -14.85 7.92 21.23
N GLY A 57 -14.16 6.77 21.19
CA GLY A 57 -13.42 6.21 22.32
C GLY A 57 -11.93 6.58 22.28
N PHE A 58 -11.19 6.09 23.26
CA PHE A 58 -9.73 6.08 23.19
C PHE A 58 -9.33 5.05 22.13
N GLN A 59 -8.43 5.44 21.23
CA GLN A 59 -7.88 4.54 20.22
C GLN A 59 -6.37 4.41 20.42
N ASP A 60 -5.88 3.18 20.29
CA ASP A 60 -4.48 2.87 20.08
C ASP A 60 -4.22 2.42 18.62
N TRP A 61 -2.99 2.03 18.34
CA TRP A 61 -2.64 1.52 17.02
C TRP A 61 -3.46 0.27 16.62
N SER A 62 -3.74 -0.62 17.55
CA SER A 62 -4.47 -1.86 17.24
C SER A 62 -5.92 -1.60 16.89
N ASP A 63 -6.55 -0.59 17.48
CA ASP A 63 -7.89 -0.14 17.13
C ASP A 63 -7.94 0.42 15.72
N TRP A 64 -6.95 1.25 15.34
CA TRP A 64 -6.85 1.81 13.99
C TRP A 64 -6.60 0.74 12.93
N LEU A 65 -5.78 -0.25 13.24
CA LEU A 65 -5.58 -1.41 12.37
C LEU A 65 -6.89 -2.18 12.14
N ASP A 66 -7.63 -2.47 13.20
CA ASP A 66 -8.92 -3.16 13.11
C ASP A 66 -9.97 -2.35 12.32
N ILE A 67 -10.06 -1.02 12.56
CA ILE A 67 -10.94 -0.12 11.81
C ILE A 67 -10.59 -0.16 10.32
N TYR A 68 -9.30 -0.02 10.00
CA TYR A 68 -8.84 -0.02 8.62
C TYR A 68 -9.13 -1.34 7.89
N ILE A 69 -8.85 -2.48 8.52
CA ILE A 69 -9.14 -3.80 7.97
C ILE A 69 -10.65 -3.96 7.70
N LYS A 70 -11.51 -3.49 8.61
CA LYS A 70 -12.97 -3.53 8.42
C LYS A 70 -13.41 -2.66 7.25
N LEU A 71 -12.92 -1.42 7.15
CA LEU A 71 -13.21 -0.52 6.04
C LEU A 71 -12.80 -1.13 4.69
N VAL A 72 -11.60 -1.71 4.62
CA VAL A 72 -11.10 -2.38 3.41
C VAL A 72 -11.97 -3.58 3.04
N ASN A 73 -12.31 -4.44 3.99
CA ASN A 73 -13.16 -5.60 3.72
C ASN A 73 -14.56 -5.19 3.24
N TRP A 74 -15.16 -4.16 3.85
CA TRP A 74 -16.44 -3.62 3.38
C TRP A 74 -16.36 -2.99 2.01
N SER A 75 -15.24 -2.32 1.68
CA SER A 75 -15.02 -1.79 0.32
C SER A 75 -15.05 -2.91 -0.72
N ILE A 76 -14.34 -4.00 -0.46
CA ILE A 76 -14.27 -5.16 -1.36
C ILE A 76 -15.62 -5.90 -1.43
N GLU A 77 -16.33 -6.03 -0.32
CA GLU A 77 -17.60 -6.74 -0.28
C GLU A 77 -18.71 -5.95 -0.99
N LEU A 78 -18.80 -4.65 -0.75
CA LEU A 78 -19.79 -3.80 -1.42
C LEU A 78 -19.51 -3.63 -2.91
N ASP A 79 -18.27 -3.76 -3.37
CA ASP A 79 -17.95 -3.82 -4.81
C ASP A 79 -18.62 -5.01 -5.52
N LYS A 80 -18.87 -6.12 -4.79
CA LYS A 80 -19.57 -7.29 -5.32
C LYS A 80 -21.10 -7.11 -5.31
N HIS A 81 -21.60 -6.12 -4.54
CA HIS A 81 -23.01 -5.86 -4.29
C HIS A 81 -23.38 -4.39 -4.51
N PRO A 82 -23.13 -3.82 -5.71
CA PRO A 82 -23.38 -2.40 -6.00
C PRO A 82 -24.85 -2.01 -5.85
N GLU A 83 -25.77 -2.97 -5.99
CA GLU A 83 -27.20 -2.79 -5.86
C GLU A 83 -27.66 -2.40 -4.45
N LEU A 84 -26.85 -2.67 -3.41
CA LEU A 84 -27.17 -2.32 -2.03
C LEU A 84 -27.10 -0.82 -1.73
N GLY A 85 -26.41 -0.03 -2.58
CA GLY A 85 -26.38 1.43 -2.50
C GLY A 85 -25.59 2.03 -1.35
N PHE A 86 -24.75 1.26 -0.62
CA PHE A 86 -23.99 1.73 0.55
C PHE A 86 -22.66 2.41 0.23
N HIS A 87 -22.27 2.50 -1.03
CA HIS A 87 -20.95 3.06 -1.40
C HIS A 87 -20.73 4.49 -0.91
N GLN A 88 -21.76 5.35 -0.96
CA GLN A 88 -21.62 6.72 -0.47
C GLN A 88 -21.48 6.75 1.05
N THR A 89 -22.27 5.97 1.78
CA THR A 89 -22.18 5.85 3.23
C THR A 89 -20.82 5.36 3.69
N LEU A 90 -20.28 4.34 3.03
CA LEU A 90 -18.93 3.84 3.30
C LEU A 90 -17.87 4.90 3.00
N LYS A 91 -17.99 5.64 1.88
CA LYS A 91 -17.07 6.73 1.54
C LYS A 91 -17.06 7.85 2.58
N ASP A 92 -18.22 8.19 3.12
CA ASP A 92 -18.31 9.22 4.17
C ASP A 92 -17.67 8.71 5.47
N GLN A 93 -17.85 7.44 5.82
CA GLN A 93 -17.17 6.82 6.95
C GLN A 93 -15.65 6.76 6.76
N TRP A 94 -15.15 6.46 5.56
CA TRP A 94 -13.73 6.54 5.23
C TRP A 94 -13.14 7.93 5.50
N ARG A 95 -13.85 8.98 5.11
CA ARG A 95 -13.42 10.37 5.35
C ARG A 95 -13.36 10.69 6.83
N GLU A 96 -14.38 10.31 7.59
CA GLU A 96 -14.39 10.51 9.04
C GLU A 96 -13.22 9.77 9.70
N CYS A 97 -13.01 8.49 9.34
CA CYS A 97 -11.89 7.71 9.86
C CYS A 97 -10.53 8.32 9.49
N ASN A 98 -10.33 8.78 8.26
CA ASN A 98 -9.09 9.42 7.84
C ASN A 98 -8.84 10.74 8.58
N ALA A 99 -9.89 11.54 8.84
CA ALA A 99 -9.78 12.78 9.61
C ALA A 99 -9.33 12.52 11.06
N GLU A 100 -9.93 11.54 11.74
CA GLU A 100 -9.56 11.18 13.11
C GLU A 100 -8.21 10.45 13.18
N PHE A 101 -7.90 9.57 12.22
CA PHE A 101 -6.58 8.95 12.11
C PHE A 101 -5.46 9.97 11.93
N GLY A 102 -5.69 10.99 11.10
CA GLY A 102 -4.72 12.08 10.92
C GLY A 102 -4.40 12.83 12.21
N LYS A 103 -5.39 13.03 13.10
CA LYS A 103 -5.18 13.62 14.44
C LYS A 103 -4.44 12.65 15.37
N PHE A 104 -4.87 11.40 15.39
CA PHE A 104 -4.22 10.35 16.17
C PHE A 104 -2.74 10.22 15.81
N PHE A 105 -2.43 10.15 14.51
CA PHE A 105 -1.07 10.05 14.02
C PHE A 105 -0.22 11.25 14.44
N GLU A 106 -0.71 12.47 14.22
CA GLU A 106 0.00 13.70 14.57
C GLU A 106 0.33 13.80 16.06
N ASN A 107 -0.58 13.31 16.93
CA ASN A 107 -0.41 13.33 18.39
C ASN A 107 0.57 12.25 18.91
N ASN A 108 0.76 11.15 18.19
CA ASN A 108 1.52 10.00 18.69
C ASN A 108 2.85 9.78 17.96
N TYR A 109 2.99 10.25 16.71
CA TYR A 109 4.10 9.87 15.85
C TYR A 109 5.48 10.24 16.42
N GLU A 110 5.62 11.39 17.04
CA GLU A 110 6.88 11.81 17.67
C GLU A 110 7.29 10.87 18.81
N SER A 111 6.34 10.41 19.64
CA SER A 111 6.62 9.44 20.72
C SER A 111 7.03 8.07 20.17
N TRP A 112 6.43 7.64 19.05
CA TRP A 112 6.82 6.41 18.37
C TRP A 112 8.26 6.47 17.85
N LEU A 113 8.67 7.61 17.30
CA LEU A 113 10.03 7.81 16.80
C LEU A 113 11.08 7.83 17.93
N ARG A 114 10.71 8.26 19.14
CA ARG A 114 11.56 8.21 20.33
C ARG A 114 11.63 6.82 20.97
N GLY A 115 10.65 5.96 20.70
CA GLY A 115 10.53 4.65 21.34
C GLY A 115 9.97 4.69 22.76
N ASP A 116 9.27 5.77 23.09
CA ASP A 116 8.68 6.00 24.42
C ASP A 116 7.36 5.25 24.63
N ASP A 117 6.76 4.76 23.55
CA ASP A 117 5.44 4.11 23.55
C ASP A 117 5.58 2.61 23.24
N SER A 118 5.22 1.77 24.19
CA SER A 118 5.23 0.31 24.04
C SER A 118 4.12 -0.21 23.12
N SER A 119 3.08 0.59 22.86
CA SER A 119 1.97 0.29 21.95
C SER A 119 2.23 0.78 20.51
N ALA A 120 3.39 1.41 20.28
CA ALA A 120 3.76 1.92 18.97
C ALA A 120 3.75 0.84 17.89
N PRO A 121 3.30 1.16 16.66
CA PRO A 121 3.42 0.25 15.53
C PRO A 121 4.87 -0.03 15.18
N LYS A 122 5.10 -1.13 14.46
CA LYS A 122 6.35 -1.27 13.72
C LYS A 122 6.39 -0.18 12.64
N LEU A 123 7.54 0.43 12.44
CA LEU A 123 7.76 1.46 11.42
C LEU A 123 8.62 0.94 10.27
N SER A 124 8.62 1.63 9.12
CA SER A 124 9.35 1.23 7.91
C SER A 124 10.78 0.74 8.15
N PRO A 125 11.65 1.39 8.97
CA PRO A 125 13.01 0.91 9.23
C PRO A 125 13.09 -0.46 9.91
N GLN A 126 12.03 -0.88 10.59
CA GLN A 126 12.01 -2.14 11.35
C GLN A 126 11.59 -3.35 10.51
N ILE A 127 11.09 -3.16 9.29
CA ILE A 127 10.46 -4.22 8.49
C ILE A 127 11.47 -5.30 8.08
N ALA A 128 12.58 -4.91 7.50
CA ALA A 128 13.61 -5.88 7.13
C ALA A 128 14.17 -6.60 8.38
N ASP A 129 14.41 -5.88 9.47
CA ASP A 129 14.93 -6.45 10.72
C ASP A 129 13.97 -7.47 11.36
N LYS A 130 12.67 -7.20 11.34
CA LYS A 130 11.67 -8.05 12.00
C LYS A 130 11.20 -9.23 11.15
N PHE A 131 11.12 -9.07 9.83
CA PHE A 131 10.47 -10.06 8.96
C PHE A 131 11.41 -10.72 7.96
N LEU A 132 12.45 -10.02 7.48
CA LEU A 132 13.40 -10.56 6.50
C LEU A 132 14.59 -11.23 7.17
N LEU A 133 15.31 -10.51 8.04
CA LEU A 133 16.58 -11.01 8.59
C LEU A 133 16.46 -12.30 9.40
N PRO A 134 15.38 -12.56 10.19
CA PRO A 134 15.19 -13.83 10.86
C PRO A 134 15.06 -15.02 9.89
N LYS A 135 14.50 -14.79 8.68
CA LYS A 135 14.35 -15.85 7.66
C LYS A 135 15.68 -16.26 7.04
N LEU A 136 16.70 -15.41 7.08
CA LEU A 136 18.04 -15.75 6.58
C LEU A 136 18.80 -16.73 7.48
N GLN A 137 18.41 -16.84 8.76
CA GLN A 137 19.10 -17.71 9.71
C GLN A 137 18.93 -19.22 9.43
N ASN A 138 17.84 -19.62 8.77
CA ASN A 138 17.59 -21.02 8.46
C ASN A 138 18.34 -21.52 7.21
N GLY A 139 19.07 -20.64 6.51
CA GLY A 139 19.89 -20.95 5.35
C GLY A 139 19.12 -21.33 4.09
N ARG A 140 17.79 -21.14 4.07
CA ARG A 140 16.94 -21.37 2.88
C ARG A 140 17.03 -20.19 1.92
N PRO A 141 16.86 -20.38 0.61
CA PRO A 141 16.67 -19.29 -0.33
C PRO A 141 15.54 -18.38 0.15
N THR A 142 15.81 -17.09 0.22
CA THR A 142 14.86 -16.12 0.74
C THR A 142 14.58 -15.08 -0.34
N PHE A 143 13.30 -14.91 -0.69
CA PHE A 143 12.81 -13.88 -1.60
C PHE A 143 12.15 -12.77 -0.80
N PHE A 144 12.59 -11.54 -1.06
CA PHE A 144 12.01 -10.34 -0.48
C PHE A 144 11.43 -9.48 -1.60
N PHE A 145 10.10 -9.48 -1.73
CA PHE A 145 9.40 -8.66 -2.71
C PHE A 145 8.92 -7.37 -2.07
N VAL A 146 9.22 -6.25 -2.70
CA VAL A 146 8.66 -4.94 -2.35
C VAL A 146 7.85 -4.43 -3.54
N ILE A 147 6.53 -4.32 -3.36
CA ILE A 147 5.61 -3.82 -4.38
C ILE A 147 5.37 -2.34 -4.11
N ASP A 148 5.85 -1.50 -4.98
CA ASP A 148 5.76 -0.05 -4.87
C ASP A 148 4.31 0.43 -4.83
N CYS A 149 3.94 1.24 -3.84
CA CYS A 149 2.63 1.89 -3.72
C CYS A 149 1.42 0.94 -3.56
N MET A 150 1.62 -0.30 -3.07
CA MET A 150 0.54 -1.28 -2.94
C MET A 150 -0.26 -1.07 -1.65
N ARG A 151 -1.57 -0.88 -1.78
CA ARG A 151 -2.51 -0.78 -0.66
C ARG A 151 -2.98 -2.16 -0.17
N LEU A 152 -3.53 -2.20 1.05
CA LEU A 152 -4.09 -3.42 1.62
C LEU A 152 -5.27 -3.98 0.80
N ASP A 153 -6.18 -3.12 0.32
CA ASP A 153 -7.32 -3.53 -0.49
C ASP A 153 -6.88 -4.18 -1.81
N GLN A 154 -5.85 -3.67 -2.43
CA GLN A 154 -5.24 -4.25 -3.64
C GLN A 154 -4.59 -5.61 -3.32
N TRP A 155 -3.85 -5.71 -2.20
CA TRP A 155 -3.29 -6.98 -1.77
C TRP A 155 -4.37 -8.04 -1.56
N LEU A 156 -5.45 -7.73 -0.86
CA LEU A 156 -6.53 -8.69 -0.59
C LEU A 156 -7.19 -9.21 -1.87
N MET A 157 -7.30 -8.37 -2.90
CA MET A 157 -7.78 -8.81 -4.23
C MET A 157 -6.78 -9.75 -4.92
N MET A 158 -5.48 -9.52 -4.74
CA MET A 158 -4.42 -10.38 -5.30
C MET A 158 -4.29 -11.69 -4.51
N GLU A 159 -4.46 -11.65 -3.20
CA GLU A 159 -4.36 -12.81 -2.30
C GLU A 159 -5.30 -13.94 -2.70
N GLU A 160 -6.50 -13.64 -3.18
CA GLU A 160 -7.45 -14.65 -3.66
C GLU A 160 -6.83 -15.55 -4.76
N LEU A 161 -5.97 -14.99 -5.61
CA LEU A 161 -5.35 -15.69 -6.75
C LEU A 161 -4.16 -16.57 -6.33
N ILE A 162 -3.56 -16.32 -5.16
CA ILE A 162 -2.41 -17.07 -4.67
C ILE A 162 -2.76 -18.09 -3.57
N ARG A 163 -3.90 -17.97 -2.92
CA ARG A 163 -4.37 -18.93 -1.88
C ARG A 163 -4.35 -20.40 -2.30
N PRO A 164 -4.58 -20.78 -3.56
CA PRO A 164 -4.43 -22.18 -3.97
C PRO A 164 -3.00 -22.72 -3.87
N TYR A 165 -2.00 -21.84 -3.90
CA TYR A 165 -0.58 -22.19 -3.95
C TYR A 165 0.15 -22.02 -2.62
N PHE A 166 -0.37 -21.11 -1.75
CA PHE A 166 0.30 -20.72 -0.52
C PHE A 166 -0.62 -20.66 0.68
N THR A 167 -0.07 -20.97 1.84
CA THR A 167 -0.58 -20.48 3.12
C THR A 167 -0.08 -19.06 3.32
N VAL A 168 -0.99 -18.12 3.66
CA VAL A 168 -0.70 -16.69 3.76
C VAL A 168 -0.79 -16.27 5.22
N GLN A 169 0.31 -15.76 5.76
CA GLN A 169 0.35 -15.09 7.06
C GLN A 169 0.51 -13.58 6.81
N LYS A 170 -0.19 -12.76 7.57
CA LYS A 170 -0.13 -11.29 7.46
C LYS A 170 0.20 -10.67 8.79
N ASP A 171 1.06 -9.67 8.76
CA ASP A 171 1.31 -8.70 9.83
C ASP A 171 1.19 -7.29 9.21
N TYR A 172 1.17 -6.27 10.03
CA TYR A 172 0.97 -4.90 9.59
C TYR A 172 1.97 -3.96 10.26
N TYR A 173 2.22 -2.85 9.59
CA TYR A 173 3.09 -1.80 10.08
C TYR A 173 2.62 -0.42 9.65
N CYS A 174 3.15 0.61 10.26
CA CYS A 174 2.92 2.00 9.87
C CYS A 174 4.09 2.50 9.04
N SER A 175 3.82 3.03 7.84
CA SER A 175 4.85 3.71 7.06
C SER A 175 5.30 4.99 7.76
N ILE A 176 6.52 5.41 7.49
CA ILE A 176 7.03 6.71 7.96
C ILE A 176 6.57 7.84 7.05
N VAL A 177 6.53 9.06 7.57
CA VAL A 177 6.26 10.25 6.75
C VAL A 177 7.55 10.89 6.26
N PRO A 178 7.57 11.42 5.05
CA PRO A 178 6.56 11.31 3.99
C PRO A 178 6.39 9.86 3.52
N THR A 179 5.14 9.45 3.23
CA THR A 179 4.83 8.13 2.65
C THR A 179 5.20 8.11 1.16
N SER A 180 6.47 8.20 0.89
CA SER A 180 7.05 8.36 -0.44
C SER A 180 8.24 7.44 -0.60
N THR A 181 8.41 6.93 -1.81
CA THR A 181 9.42 5.94 -2.17
C THR A 181 10.83 6.29 -1.68
N PRO A 182 11.36 7.52 -1.87
CA PRO A 182 12.71 7.87 -1.42
C PRO A 182 12.89 7.79 0.10
N TYR A 183 11.84 8.02 0.86
CA TYR A 183 11.87 7.99 2.31
C TYR A 183 11.57 6.59 2.84
N ALA A 184 10.39 6.07 2.56
CA ALA A 184 9.88 4.84 3.16
C ALA A 184 10.61 3.59 2.65
N ARG A 185 10.84 3.46 1.33
CA ARG A 185 11.50 2.26 0.78
C ARG A 185 12.99 2.22 1.12
N ASN A 186 13.71 3.35 1.02
CA ASN A 186 15.07 3.41 1.49
C ASN A 186 15.19 3.07 2.99
N ALA A 187 14.22 3.49 3.81
CA ALA A 187 14.20 3.14 5.23
C ALA A 187 14.00 1.63 5.47
N ILE A 188 13.14 0.96 4.70
CA ILE A 188 12.96 -0.51 4.74
C ILE A 188 14.28 -1.22 4.41
N PHE A 189 14.94 -0.82 3.31
CA PHE A 189 16.16 -1.46 2.85
C PHE A 189 17.37 -1.15 3.76
N ALA A 190 17.45 0.07 4.28
CA ALA A 190 18.54 0.47 5.16
C ALA A 190 18.36 -0.01 6.61
N GLY A 191 17.12 -0.24 7.07
CA GLY A 191 16.83 -0.41 8.49
C GLY A 191 17.24 0.82 9.32
N LEU A 192 17.07 2.02 8.75
CA LEU A 192 17.42 3.32 9.30
C LEU A 192 16.39 4.36 8.88
N PHE A 193 16.22 5.39 9.68
CA PHE A 193 15.40 6.53 9.30
C PHE A 193 16.11 7.41 8.25
N PRO A 194 15.38 8.22 7.47
CA PRO A 194 15.95 9.05 6.41
C PRO A 194 17.12 9.96 6.84
N SER A 195 17.01 10.64 7.99
CA SER A 195 18.11 11.45 8.52
C SER A 195 19.36 10.62 8.90
N GLU A 196 19.14 9.39 9.36
CA GLU A 196 20.23 8.47 9.70
C GLU A 196 20.91 7.94 8.41
N ILE A 197 20.13 7.66 7.34
CA ILE A 197 20.68 7.30 6.04
C ILE A 197 21.51 8.46 5.50
N GLN A 198 21.00 9.68 5.51
CA GLN A 198 21.72 10.87 5.09
C GLN A 198 23.03 11.06 5.87
N LYS A 199 23.01 10.81 7.18
CA LYS A 199 24.19 10.95 8.05
C LYS A 199 25.25 9.86 7.82
N HIS A 200 24.83 8.59 7.71
CA HIS A 200 25.76 7.46 7.65
C HIS A 200 26.16 7.08 6.23
N TYR A 201 25.30 7.38 5.24
CA TYR A 201 25.48 7.05 3.83
C TYR A 201 25.10 8.22 2.92
N PRO A 202 25.74 9.42 3.10
CA PRO A 202 25.39 10.61 2.33
C PRO A 202 25.53 10.41 0.81
N GLN A 203 26.41 9.53 0.37
CA GLN A 203 26.59 9.18 -1.05
C GLN A 203 25.42 8.36 -1.63
N TRP A 204 24.57 7.79 -0.79
CA TRP A 204 23.41 6.98 -1.19
C TRP A 204 22.08 7.67 -0.89
N TRP A 205 22.12 8.86 -0.29
CA TRP A 205 20.94 9.67 -0.03
C TRP A 205 20.81 10.75 -1.11
N SER A 206 19.77 10.62 -1.95
CA SER A 206 19.43 11.59 -2.98
C SER A 206 17.96 12.05 -2.92
N GLY A 207 17.28 11.71 -1.83
CA GLY A 207 15.83 11.94 -1.67
C GLY A 207 15.37 13.40 -1.67
N ASP A 208 16.32 14.36 -1.54
CA ASP A 208 15.98 15.78 -1.40
C ASP A 208 16.60 16.67 -2.50
N ILE A 209 17.14 16.06 -3.56
CA ILE A 209 17.71 16.82 -4.67
C ILE A 209 16.58 17.25 -5.61
N LEU A 210 16.31 18.55 -5.64
CA LEU A 210 15.34 19.16 -6.55
C LEU A 210 15.65 18.82 -8.02
N GLY A 211 14.62 18.39 -8.73
CA GLY A 211 14.73 18.05 -10.16
C GLY A 211 15.29 16.66 -10.46
N VAL A 212 15.62 15.87 -9.45
CA VAL A 212 16.00 14.45 -9.61
C VAL A 212 14.74 13.59 -9.63
N SER A 213 14.59 12.71 -10.63
CA SER A 213 13.44 11.80 -10.70
C SER A 213 13.42 10.84 -9.51
N GLU A 214 12.25 10.40 -9.09
CA GLU A 214 12.11 9.40 -8.02
C GLU A 214 12.92 8.12 -8.29
N HIS A 215 13.03 7.69 -9.54
CA HIS A 215 13.88 6.57 -9.93
C HIS A 215 15.36 6.75 -9.59
N SER A 216 15.87 7.97 -9.72
CA SER A 216 17.26 8.31 -9.35
C SER A 216 17.45 8.40 -7.85
N GLN A 217 16.41 8.79 -7.13
CA GLN A 217 16.43 8.88 -5.66
C GLN A 217 16.48 7.52 -4.97
N ASN A 218 16.12 6.44 -5.67
CA ASN A 218 16.13 5.05 -5.19
C ASN A 218 17.13 4.16 -5.94
N ALA A 219 18.26 4.73 -6.35
CA ALA A 219 19.28 3.99 -7.11
C ALA A 219 20.14 3.08 -6.22
N HIS A 220 20.13 3.27 -4.90
CA HIS A 220 21.08 2.63 -3.98
C HIS A 220 20.42 1.61 -3.01
N GLU A 221 19.26 1.12 -3.33
CA GLU A 221 18.50 0.15 -2.49
C GLU A 221 19.32 -1.12 -2.23
N LYS A 222 20.01 -1.67 -3.24
CA LYS A 222 20.90 -2.83 -3.06
C LYS A 222 21.99 -2.56 -2.03
N GLN A 223 22.67 -1.41 -2.14
CA GLN A 223 23.77 -1.02 -1.25
C GLN A 223 23.25 -0.80 0.19
N LEU A 224 22.08 -0.20 0.34
CA LEU A 224 21.44 0.00 1.65
C LEU A 224 21.10 -1.33 2.32
N LEU A 225 20.54 -2.30 1.58
CA LEU A 225 20.25 -3.63 2.12
C LEU A 225 21.51 -4.40 2.48
N ASP A 226 22.56 -4.34 1.64
CA ASP A 226 23.85 -4.95 1.93
C ASP A 226 24.49 -4.34 3.18
N ALA A 227 24.41 -3.02 3.34
CA ALA A 227 24.89 -2.33 4.54
C ALA A 227 24.10 -2.73 5.80
N LEU A 228 22.77 -2.91 5.71
CA LEU A 228 21.95 -3.42 6.80
C LEU A 228 22.41 -4.82 7.22
N ILE A 229 22.54 -5.75 6.28
CA ILE A 229 22.97 -7.14 6.51
C ILE A 229 24.33 -7.16 7.22
N LYS A 230 25.29 -6.36 6.74
CA LYS A 230 26.63 -6.23 7.34
C LYS A 230 26.57 -5.64 8.75
N ARG A 231 25.78 -4.59 8.97
CA ARG A 231 25.59 -3.96 10.29
C ARG A 231 24.98 -4.93 11.30
N LYS A 232 24.08 -5.82 10.85
CA LYS A 232 23.48 -6.89 11.68
C LYS A 232 24.36 -8.13 11.79
N ARG A 233 25.55 -8.14 11.20
CA ARG A 233 26.52 -9.26 11.23
C ARG A 233 25.94 -10.58 10.70
N ILE A 234 25.07 -10.50 9.69
CA ILE A 234 24.51 -11.68 9.02
C ILE A 234 25.43 -12.08 7.88
N THR A 235 25.83 -13.34 7.85
CA THR A 235 26.64 -13.90 6.77
C THR A 235 25.73 -14.53 5.73
N LEU A 236 25.74 -13.99 4.51
CA LEU A 236 25.09 -14.62 3.38
C LEU A 236 25.97 -15.72 2.80
N LYS A 237 25.37 -16.78 2.27
CA LYS A 237 26.10 -17.86 1.59
C LYS A 237 26.76 -17.40 0.28
N ASN A 238 26.20 -16.38 -0.35
CA ASN A 238 26.66 -15.75 -1.58
C ASN A 238 26.20 -14.30 -1.62
N GLU A 239 26.54 -13.59 -2.70
CA GLU A 239 26.21 -12.18 -2.88
C GLU A 239 24.69 -11.96 -2.93
N LEU A 240 24.23 -10.83 -2.38
CA LEU A 240 22.85 -10.38 -2.47
C LEU A 240 22.46 -10.17 -3.94
N ALA A 241 21.42 -10.87 -4.39
CA ALA A 241 20.77 -10.57 -5.66
C ALA A 241 19.72 -9.46 -5.46
N TYR A 242 19.75 -8.47 -6.34
CA TYR A 242 18.78 -7.37 -6.35
C TYR A 242 18.25 -7.16 -7.77
N VAL A 243 16.93 -7.07 -7.89
CA VAL A 243 16.22 -6.90 -9.15
C VAL A 243 15.17 -5.79 -8.98
N LYS A 244 15.08 -4.87 -9.94
CA LYS A 244 14.04 -3.83 -9.99
C LYS A 244 13.28 -3.95 -11.31
N ILE A 245 12.02 -4.37 -11.24
CA ILE A 245 11.14 -4.60 -12.38
C ILE A 245 10.37 -3.31 -12.64
N ILE A 246 10.72 -2.64 -13.72
CA ILE A 246 10.12 -1.37 -14.15
C ILE A 246 9.27 -1.51 -15.42
N ASP A 247 9.39 -2.62 -16.15
CA ASP A 247 8.63 -2.89 -17.36
C ASP A 247 8.27 -4.37 -17.50
N THR A 248 7.35 -4.66 -18.40
CA THR A 248 6.78 -6.00 -18.62
C THR A 248 7.81 -6.98 -19.21
N ASP A 249 8.65 -6.53 -20.13
CA ASP A 249 9.58 -7.42 -20.84
C ASP A 249 10.70 -7.87 -19.91
N TYR A 250 11.23 -6.95 -19.10
CA TYR A 250 12.19 -7.30 -18.06
C TYR A 250 11.55 -8.19 -16.99
N GLY A 251 10.29 -7.92 -16.62
CA GLY A 251 9.53 -8.77 -15.71
C GLY A 251 9.40 -10.21 -16.20
N LYS A 252 9.09 -10.43 -17.49
CA LYS A 252 9.03 -11.77 -18.10
C LYS A 252 10.39 -12.47 -18.13
N LYS A 253 11.47 -11.72 -18.37
CA LYS A 253 12.83 -12.27 -18.29
C LYS A 253 13.16 -12.77 -16.88
N VAL A 254 12.82 -11.97 -15.85
CA VAL A 254 13.02 -12.36 -14.45
C VAL A 254 12.15 -13.56 -14.08
N GLU A 255 10.90 -13.63 -14.55
CA GLU A 255 10.01 -14.78 -14.37
C GLU A 255 10.62 -16.05 -14.93
N ASN A 256 11.12 -16.02 -16.16
CA ASN A 256 11.75 -17.16 -16.81
C ASN A 256 13.02 -17.64 -16.07
N ASP A 257 13.75 -16.72 -15.46
CA ASP A 257 14.99 -16.99 -14.73
C ASP A 257 14.78 -17.20 -13.22
N ILE A 258 13.55 -17.17 -12.70
CA ILE A 258 13.26 -17.13 -11.25
C ILE A 258 13.89 -18.33 -10.50
N LEU A 259 13.96 -19.50 -11.10
CA LEU A 259 14.59 -20.68 -10.51
C LEU A 259 16.12 -20.51 -10.36
N ARG A 260 16.77 -19.70 -11.17
CA ARG A 260 18.21 -19.40 -11.00
C ARG A 260 18.47 -18.59 -9.74
N TYR A 261 17.53 -17.70 -9.36
CA TYR A 261 17.62 -16.91 -8.14
C TYR A 261 17.48 -17.72 -6.86
N THR A 262 16.96 -18.96 -6.91
CA THR A 262 16.91 -19.85 -5.73
C THR A 262 18.30 -20.33 -5.30
N ARG A 263 19.33 -20.13 -6.11
CA ARG A 263 20.72 -20.38 -5.72
C ARG A 263 21.27 -19.33 -4.78
N ASN A 264 20.64 -18.15 -4.74
CA ASN A 264 21.03 -17.07 -3.85
C ASN A 264 20.44 -17.27 -2.46
N HIS A 265 21.17 -16.89 -1.44
CA HIS A 265 20.66 -16.89 -0.07
C HIS A 265 19.57 -15.83 0.13
N LEU A 266 19.76 -14.64 -0.50
CA LEU A 266 18.78 -13.57 -0.52
C LEU A 266 18.64 -12.99 -1.92
N THR A 267 17.40 -12.89 -2.38
CA THR A 267 17.02 -12.17 -3.59
C THR A 267 15.96 -11.13 -3.25
N ALA A 268 16.29 -9.86 -3.39
CA ALA A 268 15.36 -8.75 -3.23
C ALA A 268 14.81 -8.31 -4.60
N ILE A 269 13.50 -8.23 -4.74
CA ILE A 269 12.82 -7.88 -5.99
C ILE A 269 11.86 -6.73 -5.73
N VAL A 270 12.07 -5.61 -6.40
CA VAL A 270 11.19 -4.43 -6.37
C VAL A 270 10.31 -4.44 -7.61
N ILE A 271 9.01 -4.17 -7.44
CA ILE A 271 8.02 -4.16 -8.52
C ILE A 271 7.29 -2.81 -8.51
N ASN A 272 7.47 -2.00 -9.56
CA ASN A 272 6.95 -0.63 -9.64
C ASN A 272 5.57 -0.52 -10.30
N ALA A 273 4.96 -1.63 -10.72
CA ALA A 273 3.78 -1.59 -11.58
C ALA A 273 2.55 -0.92 -10.93
N VAL A 274 2.33 -1.07 -9.62
CA VAL A 274 1.16 -0.49 -8.95
C VAL A 274 1.30 1.02 -8.85
N ASP A 275 2.49 1.52 -8.54
CA ASP A 275 2.80 2.95 -8.55
C ASP A 275 2.64 3.55 -9.96
N MET A 276 3.14 2.87 -10.98
CA MET A 276 2.95 3.28 -12.38
C MET A 276 1.47 3.36 -12.78
N ILE A 277 0.62 2.43 -12.32
CA ILE A 277 -0.83 2.48 -12.57
C ILE A 277 -1.44 3.70 -11.89
N ALA A 278 -1.05 4.02 -10.65
CA ALA A 278 -1.53 5.18 -9.90
C ALA A 278 -1.20 6.50 -10.62
N HIS A 279 0.04 6.68 -11.01
CA HIS A 279 0.52 7.88 -11.70
C HIS A 279 -0.04 7.99 -13.13
N SER A 280 -0.04 6.89 -13.90
CA SER A 280 -0.56 6.89 -15.28
C SER A 280 -2.03 7.29 -15.37
N ARG A 281 -2.85 6.99 -14.35
CA ARG A 281 -4.25 7.44 -14.30
C ARG A 281 -4.36 8.97 -14.30
N SER A 282 -3.39 9.67 -13.73
CA SER A 282 -3.34 11.14 -13.73
C SER A 282 -2.89 11.71 -15.08
N ASP A 283 -2.01 10.99 -15.78
CA ASP A 283 -1.38 11.48 -17.01
C ASP A 283 -2.19 11.15 -18.27
N TYR A 284 -2.96 10.06 -18.26
CA TYR A 284 -3.73 9.58 -19.41
C TYR A 284 -5.24 9.59 -19.12
N PRO A 285 -6.02 10.51 -19.74
CA PRO A 285 -7.47 10.63 -19.52
C PRO A 285 -8.23 9.32 -19.70
N ILE A 286 -7.83 8.49 -20.67
CA ILE A 286 -8.47 7.20 -20.91
C ILE A 286 -8.41 6.27 -19.70
N LEU A 287 -7.36 6.34 -18.87
CA LEU A 287 -7.27 5.52 -17.68
C LEU A 287 -8.21 6.01 -16.56
N LYS A 288 -8.59 7.30 -16.54
CA LYS A 288 -9.67 7.80 -15.68
C LYS A 288 -11.04 7.27 -16.11
N GLU A 289 -11.26 7.05 -17.40
CA GLU A 289 -12.49 6.43 -17.89
C GLU A 289 -12.55 4.93 -17.55
N ILE A 290 -11.43 4.23 -17.65
CA ILE A 290 -11.33 2.79 -17.33
C ILE A 290 -11.41 2.54 -15.82
N ALA A 291 -10.80 3.38 -15.01
CA ALA A 291 -10.79 3.30 -13.56
C ALA A 291 -11.32 4.60 -12.94
N PRO A 292 -12.64 4.87 -13.03
CA PRO A 292 -13.24 6.13 -12.59
C PRO A 292 -13.30 6.29 -11.07
N ASP A 293 -13.21 5.19 -10.32
CA ASP A 293 -13.35 5.17 -8.87
C ASP A 293 -12.42 4.15 -8.21
N GLU A 294 -12.53 4.01 -6.89
CA GLU A 294 -11.75 3.10 -6.07
C GLU A 294 -11.99 1.62 -6.42
N SER A 295 -13.24 1.25 -6.72
CA SER A 295 -13.60 -0.12 -7.10
C SER A 295 -12.95 -0.51 -8.42
N ALA A 296 -13.04 0.36 -9.42
CA ALA A 296 -12.42 0.13 -10.71
C ALA A 296 -10.89 0.13 -10.64
N TYR A 297 -10.30 0.96 -9.76
CA TYR A 297 -8.85 0.96 -9.52
C TYR A 297 -8.38 -0.37 -8.88
N ARG A 298 -9.12 -0.91 -7.90
CA ARG A 298 -8.85 -2.26 -7.35
C ARG A 298 -8.94 -3.34 -8.43
N SER A 299 -9.98 -3.28 -9.26
CA SER A 299 -10.20 -4.23 -10.36
C SER A 299 -9.10 -4.19 -11.40
N LEU A 300 -8.61 -2.99 -11.73
CA LEU A 300 -7.48 -2.81 -12.65
C LEU A 300 -6.20 -3.43 -12.09
N THR A 301 -5.91 -3.22 -10.80
CA THR A 301 -4.74 -3.82 -10.14
C THR A 301 -4.86 -5.34 -10.10
N LYS A 302 -6.04 -5.90 -9.79
CA LYS A 302 -6.29 -7.35 -9.83
C LYS A 302 -6.06 -7.93 -11.23
N SER A 303 -6.56 -7.25 -12.27
CA SER A 303 -6.37 -7.66 -13.66
C SER A 303 -4.89 -7.63 -14.06
N TRP A 304 -4.17 -6.55 -13.70
CA TRP A 304 -2.73 -6.50 -13.91
C TRP A 304 -2.03 -7.69 -13.23
N PHE A 305 -2.31 -7.93 -11.96
CA PHE A 305 -1.66 -9.02 -11.21
C PHE A 305 -1.93 -10.38 -11.82
N GLN A 306 -3.17 -10.64 -12.27
CA GLN A 306 -3.57 -11.91 -12.88
C GLN A 306 -2.73 -12.24 -14.12
N HIS A 307 -2.25 -11.23 -14.85
CA HIS A 307 -1.47 -11.39 -16.06
C HIS A 307 0.01 -11.00 -15.90
N SER A 308 0.43 -10.70 -14.68
CA SER A 308 1.78 -10.23 -14.38
C SER A 308 2.80 -11.36 -14.28
N SER A 309 4.05 -11.04 -14.61
CA SER A 309 5.21 -11.88 -14.31
C SER A 309 5.34 -12.17 -12.80
N PHE A 310 4.83 -11.28 -11.95
CA PHE A 310 4.86 -11.48 -10.49
C PHE A 310 4.04 -12.71 -10.07
N LEU A 311 2.82 -12.86 -10.57
CA LEU A 311 2.03 -14.06 -10.30
C LEU A 311 2.70 -15.31 -10.87
N GLY A 312 3.30 -15.22 -12.06
CA GLY A 312 4.07 -16.32 -12.66
C GLY A 312 5.26 -16.76 -11.81
N MET A 313 6.04 -15.78 -11.30
CA MET A 313 7.13 -16.05 -10.35
C MET A 313 6.62 -16.76 -9.09
N LEU A 314 5.54 -16.27 -8.47
CA LEU A 314 4.98 -16.88 -7.27
C LEU A 314 4.51 -18.32 -7.53
N LYS A 315 3.82 -18.57 -8.65
CA LYS A 315 3.41 -19.95 -9.03
C LYS A 315 4.61 -20.89 -9.20
N THR A 316 5.69 -20.43 -9.80
CA THR A 316 6.92 -21.22 -9.95
C THR A 316 7.58 -21.47 -8.59
N LEU A 317 7.68 -20.46 -7.74
CA LEU A 317 8.25 -20.57 -6.40
C LEU A 317 7.42 -21.46 -5.46
N SER A 318 6.10 -21.57 -5.66
CA SER A 318 5.25 -22.47 -4.86
C SER A 318 5.56 -23.94 -5.01
N GLN A 319 6.31 -24.33 -6.05
CA GLN A 319 6.76 -25.71 -6.25
C GLN A 319 7.98 -26.08 -5.39
N ILE A 320 8.56 -25.12 -4.67
CA ILE A 320 9.77 -25.28 -3.86
C ILE A 320 9.37 -25.25 -2.38
N LYS A 321 9.44 -26.39 -1.69
CA LYS A 321 9.01 -26.46 -0.27
C LYS A 321 9.93 -25.71 0.70
N ASP A 322 11.25 -25.74 0.45
CA ASP A 322 12.25 -25.14 1.34
C ASP A 322 12.66 -23.74 0.88
N ILE A 323 11.70 -22.79 0.90
CA ILE A 323 11.87 -21.43 0.49
C ILE A 323 11.22 -20.46 1.49
N ASN A 324 11.79 -19.29 1.67
CA ASN A 324 11.17 -18.19 2.40
C ASN A 324 10.71 -17.11 1.41
N ILE A 325 9.48 -16.67 1.53
CA ILE A 325 8.94 -15.57 0.72
C ILE A 325 8.32 -14.54 1.66
N VAL A 326 8.86 -13.32 1.59
CA VAL A 326 8.35 -12.15 2.32
C VAL A 326 7.97 -11.10 1.28
N ILE A 327 6.74 -10.61 1.35
CA ILE A 327 6.22 -9.55 0.48
C ILE A 327 5.80 -8.38 1.34
N THR A 328 6.10 -7.16 0.90
CA THR A 328 5.62 -5.94 1.53
C THR A 328 5.49 -4.82 0.49
N THR A 329 5.14 -3.65 0.95
CA THR A 329 5.11 -2.40 0.18
C THR A 329 5.80 -1.31 1.00
N ASP A 330 6.12 -0.19 0.45
CA ASP A 330 6.75 0.94 1.14
C ASP A 330 5.75 2.01 1.58
N HIS A 331 4.72 2.23 0.78
CA HIS A 331 3.57 3.10 1.06
C HIS A 331 2.37 2.66 0.22
N GLY A 332 1.21 3.22 0.52
CA GLY A 332 0.05 3.13 -0.36
C GLY A 332 -0.20 4.46 -1.07
N SER A 333 -1.43 4.65 -1.53
CA SER A 333 -1.89 5.88 -2.20
C SER A 333 -3.32 6.21 -1.82
N VAL A 334 -3.66 7.50 -1.88
CA VAL A 334 -5.01 8.00 -1.63
C VAL A 334 -5.53 8.75 -2.86
N ARG A 335 -6.84 8.64 -3.11
CA ARG A 335 -7.52 9.41 -4.16
C ARG A 335 -7.71 10.85 -3.72
N CYS A 336 -6.92 11.77 -4.27
CA CYS A 336 -6.88 13.18 -3.90
C CYS A 336 -8.04 13.97 -4.51
N MET A 337 -8.81 14.65 -3.65
CA MET A 337 -9.99 15.43 -4.06
C MET A 337 -9.92 16.91 -3.67
N HIS A 338 -9.18 17.27 -2.61
CA HIS A 338 -9.21 18.60 -1.99
C HIS A 338 -7.87 19.34 -2.16
N PRO A 339 -7.77 20.29 -3.11
CA PRO A 339 -6.59 21.13 -3.27
C PRO A 339 -6.47 22.16 -2.15
N VAL A 340 -5.26 22.33 -1.61
CA VAL A 340 -4.92 23.38 -0.65
C VAL A 340 -3.68 24.13 -1.07
N LYS A 341 -3.57 25.41 -0.69
CA LYS A 341 -2.41 26.24 -1.02
C LYS A 341 -1.22 25.88 -0.16
N ALA A 342 -0.08 25.66 -0.80
CA ALA A 342 1.22 25.62 -0.15
C ALA A 342 2.04 26.84 -0.56
N LEU A 343 2.69 27.46 0.41
CA LEU A 343 3.61 28.58 0.22
C LEU A 343 5.04 28.06 0.48
N GLY A 344 5.98 28.43 -0.34
CA GLY A 344 7.38 28.07 -0.20
C GLY A 344 8.26 28.81 -1.20
N ASP A 345 9.56 28.76 -0.98
CA ASP A 345 10.54 29.36 -1.88
C ASP A 345 10.66 28.56 -3.19
N ARG A 346 11.41 29.07 -4.16
CA ARG A 346 11.58 28.42 -5.48
C ARG A 346 12.17 27.02 -5.41
N ASP A 347 12.94 26.74 -4.37
CA ASP A 347 13.61 25.45 -4.13
C ASP A 347 12.76 24.49 -3.29
N THR A 348 11.43 24.56 -3.39
CA THR A 348 10.52 23.66 -2.68
C THR A 348 10.15 22.45 -3.55
N SER A 349 9.99 21.29 -2.93
CA SER A 349 9.66 20.04 -3.65
C SER A 349 8.37 20.12 -4.46
N THR A 350 8.28 19.36 -5.54
CA THR A 350 7.11 19.32 -6.43
C THR A 350 6.04 18.30 -6.01
N CYS A 351 6.33 17.41 -5.05
CA CYS A 351 5.40 16.38 -4.58
C CYS A 351 4.05 16.97 -4.16
N LEU A 352 2.97 16.25 -4.42
CA LEU A 352 1.62 16.78 -4.20
C LEU A 352 1.13 16.58 -2.77
N ARG A 353 1.58 15.50 -2.10
CA ARG A 353 1.10 15.16 -0.75
C ARG A 353 2.01 15.63 0.36
N PHE A 354 3.24 16.03 0.04
CA PHE A 354 4.14 16.70 0.97
C PHE A 354 4.97 17.75 0.26
N LYS A 355 5.48 18.71 1.03
CA LYS A 355 6.44 19.70 0.57
C LYS A 355 7.52 19.85 1.62
N HIS A 356 8.75 20.04 1.17
CA HIS A 356 9.86 20.41 2.03
C HIS A 356 10.70 21.52 1.39
N GLY A 357 11.38 22.28 2.20
CA GLY A 357 12.21 23.38 1.77
C GLY A 357 12.27 24.48 2.83
N LYS A 358 12.89 25.61 2.48
CA LYS A 358 12.94 26.77 3.36
C LYS A 358 11.58 27.46 3.41
N ASN A 359 11.14 27.82 4.61
CA ASN A 359 9.91 28.61 4.84
C ASN A 359 8.64 27.98 4.24
N VAL A 360 8.60 26.68 4.03
CA VAL A 360 7.41 25.99 3.54
C VAL A 360 6.32 26.07 4.59
N LYS A 361 5.11 26.50 4.19
CA LYS A 361 3.96 26.62 5.08
C LYS A 361 2.64 26.46 4.32
N THR A 362 1.61 26.16 5.07
CA THR A 362 0.21 26.14 4.61
C THR A 362 -0.70 26.62 5.74
N GLU A 363 -1.86 27.16 5.39
CA GLU A 363 -2.92 27.50 6.34
C GLU A 363 -3.96 26.36 6.46
N ALA A 364 -3.76 25.28 5.71
CA ALA A 364 -4.69 24.17 5.69
C ALA A 364 -4.69 23.42 7.03
N ARG A 365 -5.88 23.22 7.62
CA ARG A 365 -6.07 22.41 8.84
C ARG A 365 -5.78 20.93 8.60
N ASN A 366 -5.98 20.46 7.36
CA ASN A 366 -5.73 19.09 6.93
C ASN A 366 -4.28 18.89 6.46
N ALA A 367 -3.34 19.50 7.19
CA ALA A 367 -1.90 19.33 6.98
C ALA A 367 -1.17 19.34 8.32
N MET A 368 -0.18 18.47 8.42
CA MET A 368 0.77 18.42 9.52
C MET A 368 1.98 19.28 9.17
N MET A 369 2.38 20.20 10.05
CA MET A 369 3.57 21.03 9.85
C MET A 369 4.71 20.56 10.75
N ILE A 370 5.83 20.20 10.13
CA ILE A 370 7.05 19.75 10.81
C ILE A 370 8.10 20.88 10.71
N LYS A 371 8.26 21.64 11.80
CA LYS A 371 9.23 22.74 11.91
C LYS A 371 10.62 22.26 12.37
N ASN A 372 10.68 21.11 13.04
CA ASN A 372 11.91 20.49 13.49
C ASN A 372 12.06 19.11 12.83
N PRO A 373 12.64 19.00 11.63
CA PRO A 373 12.80 17.75 10.91
C PRO A 373 13.57 16.70 11.70
N GLU A 374 14.54 17.09 12.51
CA GLU A 374 15.37 16.17 13.30
C GLU A 374 14.54 15.37 14.31
N ALA A 375 13.59 16.00 15.00
CA ALA A 375 12.66 15.32 15.91
C ALA A 375 11.83 14.24 15.20
N TYR A 376 11.58 14.43 13.91
CA TYR A 376 10.84 13.50 13.04
C TYR A 376 11.75 12.58 12.21
N LYS A 377 13.05 12.50 12.55
CA LYS A 377 14.03 11.68 11.83
C LYS A 377 14.10 11.97 10.32
N LEU A 378 13.77 13.21 9.94
CA LEU A 378 13.81 13.69 8.58
C LEU A 378 15.11 14.43 8.27
N PRO A 379 15.57 14.40 7.02
CA PRO A 379 16.72 15.18 6.56
C PRO A 379 16.50 16.70 6.72
N SER A 380 17.58 17.40 6.95
CA SER A 380 17.59 18.87 6.99
C SER A 380 18.65 19.42 6.04
N HIS A 381 18.28 20.39 5.23
CA HIS A 381 19.16 21.09 4.26
C HIS A 381 19.52 22.48 4.74
N GLY A 382 19.86 22.62 6.04
CA GLY A 382 20.24 23.88 6.66
C GLY A 382 19.15 24.48 7.55
N MET A 383 19.41 25.70 8.06
CA MET A 383 18.46 26.39 8.93
C MET A 383 17.14 26.69 8.21
N ASN A 384 16.03 26.53 8.94
CA ASN A 384 14.66 26.78 8.47
C ASN A 384 14.12 25.78 7.42
N THR A 385 14.66 24.58 7.35
CA THR A 385 14.02 23.50 6.60
C THR A 385 12.76 23.06 7.32
N ASN A 386 11.61 23.18 6.64
CA ASN A 386 10.32 22.73 7.13
C ASN A 386 9.75 21.67 6.20
N TYR A 387 8.87 20.82 6.75
CA TYR A 387 8.01 19.92 5.96
C TYR A 387 6.55 20.26 6.24
N ILE A 388 5.72 20.14 5.22
CA ILE A 388 4.27 20.06 5.35
C ILE A 388 3.82 18.75 4.73
N VAL A 389 2.95 18.04 5.43
CA VAL A 389 2.46 16.72 5.03
C VAL A 389 0.94 16.77 5.00
N ALA A 390 0.33 16.45 3.86
CA ALA A 390 -1.12 16.47 3.70
C ALA A 390 -1.77 15.31 4.46
N LYS A 391 -2.92 15.58 5.09
CA LYS A 391 -3.79 14.58 5.71
C LYS A 391 -4.99 14.27 4.81
N GLU A 392 -5.68 13.17 5.06
CA GLU A 392 -6.90 12.79 4.35
C GLU A 392 -6.67 12.68 2.82
N ASP A 393 -7.59 13.21 2.02
CA ASP A 393 -7.52 13.28 0.56
C ASP A 393 -7.04 14.64 0.01
N THR A 394 -6.34 15.42 0.85
CA THR A 394 -5.81 16.74 0.54
C THR A 394 -4.54 16.67 -0.31
N TYR A 395 -4.31 17.62 -1.20
CA TYR A 395 -3.06 17.79 -1.95
C TYR A 395 -2.64 19.24 -2.08
N PHE A 396 -1.34 19.49 -2.18
CA PHE A 396 -0.76 20.83 -2.20
C PHE A 396 -0.59 21.37 -3.61
N VAL A 397 -1.04 22.60 -3.82
CA VAL A 397 -0.85 23.35 -5.05
C VAL A 397 -0.24 24.71 -4.72
N TYR A 398 0.73 25.15 -5.50
CA TYR A 398 1.27 26.50 -5.36
C TYR A 398 0.28 27.58 -5.81
N PRO A 399 0.36 28.81 -5.25
CA PRO A 399 -0.54 29.91 -5.62
C PRO A 399 -0.50 30.26 -7.11
N THR A 400 0.67 30.10 -7.75
CA THR A 400 0.83 30.34 -9.19
C THR A 400 0.00 29.32 -9.96
N ASP A 401 -0.94 29.80 -10.78
CA ASP A 401 -1.88 28.98 -11.56
C ASP A 401 -2.68 27.96 -10.73
N PHE A 402 -3.04 28.33 -9.51
CA PHE A 402 -3.71 27.45 -8.55
C PHE A 402 -4.90 26.70 -9.16
N ASN A 403 -5.79 27.39 -9.84
CA ASN A 403 -7.00 26.76 -10.39
C ASN A 403 -6.68 25.72 -11.46
N HIS A 404 -5.69 25.98 -12.30
CA HIS A 404 -5.23 25.03 -13.31
C HIS A 404 -4.70 23.74 -12.69
N TYR A 405 -3.75 23.84 -11.75
CA TYR A 405 -3.15 22.67 -11.11
C TYR A 405 -4.11 21.97 -10.14
N ALA A 406 -4.99 22.73 -9.46
CA ALA A 406 -6.05 22.14 -8.66
C ALA A 406 -6.99 21.27 -9.51
N GLN A 407 -7.38 21.72 -10.69
CA GLN A 407 -8.20 20.93 -11.59
C GLN A 407 -7.42 19.75 -12.21
N LYS A 408 -6.16 19.96 -12.58
CA LYS A 408 -5.30 18.93 -13.19
C LYS A 408 -5.13 17.71 -12.27
N TYR A 409 -4.83 17.95 -10.99
CA TYR A 409 -4.51 16.88 -10.03
C TYR A 409 -5.71 16.39 -9.22
N ARG A 410 -6.86 17.04 -9.35
CA ARG A 410 -8.09 16.55 -8.74
C ARG A 410 -8.43 15.16 -9.28
N ASP A 411 -8.85 14.28 -8.38
CA ASP A 411 -9.19 12.91 -8.74
C ASP A 411 -7.99 12.13 -9.30
N SER A 412 -6.83 12.31 -8.66
CA SER A 412 -5.62 11.52 -8.92
C SER A 412 -5.28 10.66 -7.71
N PHE A 413 -4.65 9.50 -7.93
CA PHE A 413 -4.02 8.74 -6.84
C PHE A 413 -2.64 9.30 -6.58
N GLN A 414 -2.40 9.66 -5.33
CA GLN A 414 -1.15 10.29 -4.89
C GLN A 414 -0.71 9.67 -3.56
N HIS A 415 0.57 9.84 -3.25
CA HIS A 415 1.20 9.37 -2.02
C HIS A 415 2.12 10.44 -1.43
N GLY A 416 2.59 10.24 -0.20
CA GLY A 416 3.46 11.18 0.52
C GLY A 416 2.81 11.80 1.74
N GLY A 417 1.53 11.53 2.00
CA GLY A 417 0.74 12.12 3.07
C GLY A 417 0.40 11.16 4.21
N ILE A 418 -0.64 11.55 4.96
CA ILE A 418 -1.16 10.82 6.11
C ILE A 418 -2.61 10.44 5.81
N SER A 419 -2.82 9.19 5.46
CA SER A 419 -4.11 8.53 5.36
C SER A 419 -3.97 7.07 5.77
N LEU A 420 -5.08 6.43 6.11
CA LEU A 420 -5.10 5.00 6.42
C LEU A 420 -4.49 4.17 5.28
N GLU A 421 -4.84 4.52 4.04
CA GLU A 421 -4.43 3.82 2.82
C GLU A 421 -2.94 3.97 2.51
N GLU A 422 -2.35 5.11 2.84
CA GLU A 422 -0.93 5.38 2.61
C GLU A 422 -0.03 4.75 3.69
N MET A 423 -0.56 4.62 4.92
CA MET A 423 0.26 4.38 6.10
C MET A 423 0.12 2.98 6.71
N ILE A 424 -1.08 2.37 6.69
CA ILE A 424 -1.28 1.05 7.29
C ILE A 424 -1.05 -0.03 6.24
N LEU A 425 0.09 -0.69 6.32
CA LEU A 425 0.63 -1.50 5.25
C LEU A 425 0.84 -2.95 5.67
N PRO A 426 0.62 -3.92 4.76
CA PRO A 426 0.80 -5.32 5.06
C PRO A 426 2.25 -5.78 4.91
N VAL A 427 2.65 -6.72 5.77
CA VAL A 427 3.78 -7.61 5.55
C VAL A 427 3.24 -9.03 5.42
N ILE A 428 3.57 -9.69 4.35
CA ILE A 428 3.02 -10.98 3.97
C ILE A 428 4.13 -12.03 3.97
N ILE A 429 3.88 -13.15 4.62
CA ILE A 429 4.75 -14.30 4.61
C ILE A 429 3.99 -15.42 3.89
N LEU A 430 4.60 -15.97 2.85
CA LEU A 430 4.03 -17.04 2.06
C LEU A 430 4.78 -18.36 2.33
N GLU A 431 4.01 -19.41 2.60
CA GLU A 431 4.51 -20.78 2.76
C GLU A 431 3.88 -21.64 1.68
N PRO A 432 4.67 -22.29 0.80
CA PRO A 432 4.15 -23.21 -0.22
C PRO A 432 3.33 -24.36 0.39
N ARG A 433 2.22 -24.72 -0.27
CA ARG A 433 1.33 -25.79 0.17
C ARG A 433 1.79 -27.17 -0.25
#